data_d229e70187388e4a49657ec64d6fa697
#
_entry.id   d229e70187388e4a49657ec64d6fa697
#
_cell.length_a   1.000
_cell.length_b   1.000
_cell.length_c   1.000
_cell.angle_alpha   90.00
_cell.angle_beta   90.00
_cell.angle_gamma   90.00
#
_symmetry.space_group_name_H-M   'P 1'
#
loop_
_entity.id
_entity.type
_entity.pdbx_description
1 polymer ?
#
loop_
_entity_poly.entity_id
_entity_poly.type
_entity_poly.pdbx_seq_one_letter_code
_entity_poly.pdbx_strand_id
1 'polypeptide(L)'
;CKFGAISFDHHHVAHIDKSLCKGCGACSKVCPYTAIVSRKRPCENACKIKAISMNENKAASIDNHKCISCGACVYQCPFGAITDKSFILQVIDMLKNSNGNKDYKVFAVVAPAISSQFTYAKLGQVISGLKELGFHTVIEAALGADMVAYSEAKELEEKGFLTSSCCPAFVSYIEKAFPDLVPFISHNLSPMATIAK
;
A
#
# COMPACT_ATOMS: atom_id res chain seq x y z
N CYS A 1 30.31 9.58 -21.26
CA CYS A 1 30.02 9.86 -19.84
C CYS A 1 30.74 11.14 -19.40
N LYS A 2 30.02 12.13 -18.86
CA LYS A 2 30.60 13.41 -18.37
C LYS A 2 31.52 13.21 -17.14
N PHE A 3 31.37 12.11 -16.43
CA PHE A 3 32.08 11.83 -15.18
C PHE A 3 33.24 10.83 -15.37
N GLY A 4 33.56 10.44 -16.60
CA GLY A 4 34.61 9.46 -16.86
C GLY A 4 34.37 8.05 -16.35
N ALA A 5 33.12 7.74 -15.90
CA ALA A 5 32.77 6.48 -15.24
C ALA A 5 32.59 5.30 -16.22
N ILE A 6 32.78 5.46 -17.51
CA ILE A 6 32.64 4.38 -18.50
C ILE A 6 34.00 4.18 -19.17
N SER A 7 34.51 2.97 -19.10
CA SER A 7 35.70 2.50 -19.78
C SER A 7 35.39 1.22 -20.58
N PHE A 8 36.27 0.87 -21.51
CA PHE A 8 36.20 -0.37 -22.23
C PHE A 8 37.42 -1.24 -21.87
N ASP A 9 37.20 -2.54 -21.75
CA ASP A 9 38.29 -3.48 -21.58
C ASP A 9 38.91 -3.86 -22.97
N HIS A 10 39.88 -4.77 -22.94
CA HIS A 10 40.58 -5.26 -24.15
C HIS A 10 39.68 -6.08 -25.09
N HIS A 11 38.52 -6.52 -24.60
CA HIS A 11 37.47 -7.17 -25.42
C HIS A 11 36.38 -6.22 -25.89
N HIS A 12 36.57 -4.89 -25.74
CA HIS A 12 35.61 -3.85 -26.08
C HIS A 12 34.29 -3.94 -25.25
N VAL A 13 34.31 -4.59 -24.10
CA VAL A 13 33.16 -4.61 -23.18
C VAL A 13 33.16 -3.36 -22.31
N ALA A 14 32.02 -2.70 -22.26
CA ALA A 14 31.86 -1.47 -21.46
C ALA A 14 31.73 -1.81 -19.97
N HIS A 15 32.57 -1.18 -19.17
CA HIS A 15 32.53 -1.24 -17.71
C HIS A 15 32.11 0.09 -17.13
N ILE A 16 31.26 0.04 -16.10
CA ILE A 16 30.82 1.24 -15.38
C ILE A 16 31.44 1.23 -13.99
N ASP A 17 32.36 2.15 -13.75
CA ASP A 17 32.92 2.39 -12.42
C ASP A 17 31.86 3.01 -11.51
N LYS A 18 31.42 2.24 -10.52
CA LYS A 18 30.37 2.66 -9.58
C LYS A 18 30.81 3.78 -8.64
N SER A 19 32.10 3.95 -8.42
CA SER A 19 32.65 5.02 -7.57
C SER A 19 32.55 6.40 -8.24
N LEU A 20 32.73 6.42 -9.56
CA LEU A 20 32.66 7.62 -10.39
C LEU A 20 31.24 7.87 -10.93
N CYS A 21 30.41 6.85 -11.02
CA CYS A 21 29.08 6.92 -11.61
C CYS A 21 28.09 7.67 -10.68
N LYS A 22 27.53 8.76 -11.18
CA LYS A 22 26.51 9.57 -10.48
C LYS A 22 25.07 9.11 -10.77
N GLY A 23 24.86 8.01 -11.51
CA GLY A 23 23.53 7.50 -11.81
C GLY A 23 22.66 8.41 -12.66
N CYS A 24 23.23 9.34 -13.42
CA CYS A 24 22.49 10.36 -14.16
C CYS A 24 21.66 9.82 -15.37
N GLY A 25 21.85 8.56 -15.75
CA GLY A 25 21.08 7.89 -16.82
C GLY A 25 21.40 8.35 -18.24
N ALA A 26 22.33 9.28 -18.46
CA ALA A 26 22.64 9.78 -19.80
C ALA A 26 23.12 8.69 -20.74
N CYS A 27 23.94 7.75 -20.25
CA CYS A 27 24.47 6.65 -21.05
C CYS A 27 23.39 5.66 -21.49
N SER A 28 22.38 5.38 -20.66
CA SER A 28 21.29 4.49 -21.05
C SER A 28 20.36 5.11 -22.10
N LYS A 29 20.26 6.44 -22.14
CA LYS A 29 19.45 7.16 -23.13
C LYS A 29 20.08 7.19 -24.53
N VAL A 30 21.42 7.16 -24.60
CA VAL A 30 22.16 7.28 -25.86
C VAL A 30 22.68 5.94 -26.40
N CYS A 31 22.52 4.86 -25.63
CA CYS A 31 22.97 3.54 -26.07
C CYS A 31 22.02 2.96 -27.12
N PRO A 32 22.44 2.80 -28.38
CA PRO A 32 21.57 2.30 -29.45
C PRO A 32 21.22 0.81 -29.26
N TYR A 33 22.01 0.09 -28.47
CA TYR A 33 21.82 -1.35 -28.23
C TYR A 33 21.07 -1.64 -26.94
N THR A 34 20.58 -0.61 -26.21
CA THR A 34 19.93 -0.76 -24.88
C THR A 34 20.75 -1.61 -23.88
N ALA A 35 22.06 -1.70 -24.08
CA ALA A 35 22.96 -2.52 -23.27
C ALA A 35 23.19 -1.96 -21.86
N ILE A 36 22.88 -0.68 -21.65
CA ILE A 36 23.04 -0.02 -20.35
C ILE A 36 21.66 0.14 -19.71
N VAL A 37 21.40 -0.64 -18.66
CA VAL A 37 20.14 -0.63 -17.91
C VAL A 37 20.33 -0.01 -16.53
N SER A 38 19.46 0.92 -16.19
CA SER A 38 19.37 1.42 -14.81
C SER A 38 18.44 0.49 -14.03
N ARG A 39 19.02 -0.26 -13.09
CA ARG A 39 18.22 -1.14 -12.21
C ARG A 39 17.94 -0.41 -10.90
N LYS A 40 16.71 0.06 -10.76
CA LYS A 40 16.16 0.46 -9.46
C LYS A 40 15.67 -0.76 -8.69
N ARG A 41 15.66 -0.66 -7.36
CA ARG A 41 15.07 -1.72 -6.54
C ARG A 41 13.55 -1.83 -6.80
N PRO A 42 12.95 -3.01 -6.62
CA PRO A 42 11.50 -3.19 -6.81
C PRO A 42 10.66 -2.19 -6.02
N CYS A 43 11.04 -1.88 -4.79
CA CYS A 43 10.36 -0.89 -3.94
C CYS A 43 10.41 0.54 -4.50
N GLU A 44 11.55 0.96 -5.08
CA GLU A 44 11.66 2.28 -5.73
C GLU A 44 10.80 2.36 -6.99
N ASN A 45 10.78 1.28 -7.80
CA ASN A 45 9.96 1.22 -9.01
C ASN A 45 8.46 1.19 -8.71
N ALA A 46 8.07 0.52 -7.63
CA ALA A 46 6.69 0.43 -7.19
C ALA A 46 6.15 1.76 -6.65
N CYS A 47 7.03 2.61 -6.11
CA CYS A 47 6.61 3.88 -5.52
C CYS A 47 6.31 4.94 -6.58
N LYS A 48 5.04 5.07 -6.95
CA LYS A 48 4.60 6.04 -7.98
C LYS A 48 4.80 7.49 -7.57
N ILE A 49 4.71 7.78 -6.28
CA ILE A 49 4.92 9.12 -5.72
C ILE A 49 6.39 9.40 -5.37
N LYS A 50 7.30 8.46 -5.68
CA LYS A 50 8.75 8.61 -5.47
C LYS A 50 9.14 8.95 -4.01
N ALA A 51 8.43 8.39 -3.05
CA ALA A 51 8.70 8.55 -1.62
C ALA A 51 9.85 7.66 -1.11
N ILE A 52 10.43 6.80 -1.96
CA ILE A 52 11.50 5.87 -1.58
C ILE A 52 12.79 6.27 -2.26
N SER A 53 13.84 6.39 -1.46
CA SER A 53 15.23 6.60 -1.90
C SER A 53 16.17 5.64 -1.16
N MET A 54 17.39 5.51 -1.65
CA MET A 54 18.41 4.76 -0.94
C MET A 54 19.26 5.72 -0.12
N ASN A 55 19.47 5.37 1.16
CA ASN A 55 20.39 6.11 2.03
C ASN A 55 21.88 5.74 1.71
N GLU A 56 22.82 6.35 2.42
CA GLU A 56 24.26 6.14 2.26
C GLU A 56 24.67 4.66 2.43
N ASN A 57 23.98 3.94 3.30
CA ASN A 57 24.19 2.51 3.55
C ASN A 57 23.47 1.63 2.52
N LYS A 58 22.92 2.21 1.43
CA LYS A 58 22.15 1.51 0.41
C LYS A 58 20.88 0.81 0.96
N ALA A 59 20.40 1.20 2.12
CA ALA A 59 19.11 0.76 2.65
C ALA A 59 17.99 1.67 2.12
N ALA A 60 16.78 1.11 1.94
CA ALA A 60 15.63 1.88 1.53
C ALA A 60 15.20 2.83 2.66
N SER A 61 15.04 4.10 2.34
CA SER A 61 14.51 5.14 3.23
C SER A 61 13.21 5.66 2.66
N ILE A 62 12.19 5.77 3.50
CA ILE A 62 10.86 6.23 3.12
C ILE A 62 10.65 7.65 3.64
N ASP A 63 10.40 8.58 2.73
CA ASP A 63 9.99 9.94 3.06
C ASP A 63 8.51 9.93 3.46
N ASN A 64 8.23 9.99 4.75
CA ASN A 64 6.85 9.95 5.29
C ASN A 64 6.01 11.18 4.91
N HIS A 65 6.62 12.31 4.57
CA HIS A 65 5.89 13.48 4.08
C HIS A 65 5.28 13.23 2.68
N LYS A 66 5.98 12.44 1.86
CA LYS A 66 5.49 12.03 0.54
C LYS A 66 4.68 10.75 0.57
N CYS A 67 5.00 9.84 1.48
CA CYS A 67 4.37 8.52 1.55
C CYS A 67 2.85 8.65 1.79
N ILE A 68 2.08 7.88 1.02
CA ILE A 68 0.61 7.77 1.13
C ILE A 68 0.19 6.44 1.77
N SER A 69 1.11 5.65 2.29
CA SER A 69 0.86 4.36 2.93
C SER A 69 0.10 3.34 2.07
N CYS A 70 0.29 3.34 0.75
CA CYS A 70 -0.42 2.45 -0.18
C CYS A 70 0.04 0.98 -0.16
N GLY A 71 1.15 0.65 0.51
CA GLY A 71 1.67 -0.71 0.62
C GLY A 71 2.37 -1.30 -0.61
N ALA A 72 2.44 -0.58 -1.75
CA ALA A 72 3.03 -1.12 -2.98
C ALA A 72 4.49 -1.58 -2.83
N CYS A 73 5.29 -0.88 -2.01
CA CYS A 73 6.67 -1.24 -1.73
C CYS A 73 6.80 -2.50 -0.86
N VAL A 74 5.86 -2.73 0.05
CA VAL A 74 5.77 -3.95 0.88
C VAL A 74 5.50 -5.15 -0.04
N TYR A 75 4.47 -5.04 -0.88
CA TYR A 75 4.07 -6.09 -1.81
C TYR A 75 5.19 -6.47 -2.80
N GLN A 76 5.95 -5.47 -3.29
CA GLN A 76 7.00 -5.69 -4.29
C GLN A 76 8.36 -6.09 -3.69
N CYS A 77 8.50 -6.14 -2.36
CA CYS A 77 9.76 -6.52 -1.74
C CYS A 77 9.91 -8.05 -1.67
N PRO A 78 10.77 -8.68 -2.49
CA PRO A 78 10.90 -10.15 -2.49
C PRO A 78 11.59 -10.68 -1.24
N PHE A 79 12.17 -9.80 -0.42
CA PHE A 79 12.94 -10.17 0.78
C PHE A 79 12.20 -9.86 2.08
N GLY A 80 10.99 -9.31 2.03
CA GLY A 80 10.27 -8.85 3.22
C GLY A 80 11.00 -7.76 4.02
N ALA A 81 11.94 -7.03 3.39
CA ALA A 81 12.73 -6.00 4.06
C ALA A 81 11.93 -4.70 4.35
N ILE A 82 10.79 -4.54 3.71
CA ILE A 82 9.81 -3.50 4.00
C ILE A 82 8.55 -4.21 4.44
N THR A 83 8.10 -3.95 5.65
CA THR A 83 6.91 -4.56 6.24
C THR A 83 5.94 -3.48 6.69
N ASP A 84 4.67 -3.83 6.82
CA ASP A 84 3.67 -3.00 7.47
C ASP A 84 3.79 -3.12 9.00
N LYS A 85 3.13 -2.22 9.69
CA LYS A 85 2.99 -2.30 11.15
C LYS A 85 1.85 -3.26 11.48
N SER A 86 2.20 -4.51 11.82
CA SER A 86 1.22 -5.50 12.24
C SER A 86 0.69 -5.21 13.65
N PHE A 87 -0.62 -5.42 13.84
CA PHE A 87 -1.32 -5.34 15.13
C PHE A 87 -1.71 -6.72 15.68
N ILE A 88 -1.13 -7.80 15.13
CA ILE A 88 -1.51 -9.17 15.50
C ILE A 88 -1.35 -9.45 17.00
N LEU A 89 -0.30 -8.92 17.63
CA LEU A 89 -0.07 -9.12 19.06
C LEU A 89 -1.17 -8.44 19.90
N GLN A 90 -1.57 -7.23 19.54
CA GLN A 90 -2.66 -6.52 20.20
C GLN A 90 -4.00 -7.27 20.05
N VAL A 91 -4.26 -7.86 18.87
CA VAL A 91 -5.47 -8.68 18.65
C VAL A 91 -5.44 -9.94 19.51
N ILE A 92 -4.28 -10.62 19.58
CA ILE A 92 -4.12 -11.81 20.45
C ILE A 92 -4.36 -11.45 21.91
N ASP A 93 -3.81 -10.31 22.37
CA ASP A 93 -4.01 -9.85 23.75
C ASP A 93 -5.48 -9.48 24.02
N MET A 94 -6.15 -8.81 23.07
CA MET A 94 -7.59 -8.53 23.20
C MET A 94 -8.42 -9.81 23.29
N LEU A 95 -8.14 -10.82 22.47
CA LEU A 95 -8.85 -12.10 22.51
C LEU A 95 -8.61 -12.84 23.84
N LYS A 96 -7.36 -12.88 24.32
CA LYS A 96 -7.02 -13.48 25.62
C LYS A 96 -7.69 -12.77 26.78
N ASN A 97 -7.61 -11.44 26.81
CA ASN A 97 -8.16 -10.63 27.91
C ASN A 97 -9.68 -10.57 27.90
N SER A 98 -10.35 -10.92 26.80
CA SER A 98 -11.81 -11.00 26.74
C SER A 98 -12.39 -12.16 27.53
N ASN A 99 -11.56 -13.07 28.06
CA ASN A 99 -11.96 -14.24 28.81
C ASN A 99 -13.07 -15.06 28.10
N GLY A 100 -12.85 -15.34 26.81
CA GLY A 100 -13.85 -16.01 25.96
C GLY A 100 -15.11 -15.16 25.73
N ASN A 101 -14.95 -13.86 25.56
CA ASN A 101 -16.02 -12.87 25.35
C ASN A 101 -16.97 -12.68 26.57
N LYS A 102 -16.52 -13.02 27.77
CA LYS A 102 -17.31 -12.83 29.00
C LYS A 102 -17.16 -11.41 29.56
N ASP A 103 -15.92 -10.88 29.55
CA ASP A 103 -15.63 -9.57 30.11
C ASP A 103 -15.97 -8.45 29.11
N TYR A 104 -15.67 -8.69 27.84
CA TYR A 104 -16.09 -7.86 26.71
C TYR A 104 -16.11 -8.69 25.43
N LYS A 105 -16.90 -8.27 24.44
CA LYS A 105 -17.05 -8.97 23.18
C LYS A 105 -16.08 -8.42 22.15
N VAL A 106 -15.35 -9.31 21.44
CA VAL A 106 -14.43 -8.95 20.37
C VAL A 106 -15.10 -9.24 19.02
N PHE A 107 -15.27 -8.22 18.23
CA PHE A 107 -15.86 -8.31 16.90
C PHE A 107 -14.76 -8.23 15.84
N ALA A 108 -14.91 -8.98 14.75
CA ALA A 108 -14.06 -8.84 13.56
C ALA A 108 -14.85 -8.22 12.41
N VAL A 109 -14.31 -7.21 11.78
CA VAL A 109 -14.82 -6.67 10.53
C VAL A 109 -13.91 -7.13 9.40
N VAL A 110 -14.44 -7.86 8.42
CA VAL A 110 -13.66 -8.43 7.32
C VAL A 110 -13.96 -7.70 6.01
N ALA A 111 -12.90 -7.34 5.31
CA ALA A 111 -13.02 -6.72 3.99
C ALA A 111 -13.45 -7.73 2.92
N PRO A 112 -14.12 -7.33 1.83
CA PRO A 112 -14.49 -8.22 0.73
C PRO A 112 -13.31 -8.98 0.12
N ALA A 113 -12.11 -8.37 0.13
CA ALA A 113 -10.87 -8.97 -0.35
C ALA A 113 -10.45 -10.24 0.41
N ILE A 114 -11.04 -10.54 1.58
CA ILE A 114 -10.73 -11.76 2.34
C ILE A 114 -11.01 -13.03 1.50
N SER A 115 -12.01 -13.01 0.63
CA SER A 115 -12.34 -14.11 -0.25
C SER A 115 -11.23 -14.45 -1.25
N SER A 116 -10.43 -13.46 -1.66
CA SER A 116 -9.29 -13.66 -2.55
C SER A 116 -8.04 -14.19 -1.84
N GLN A 117 -7.97 -14.04 -0.51
CA GLN A 117 -6.86 -14.55 0.30
C GLN A 117 -7.01 -16.04 0.61
N PHE A 118 -8.24 -16.53 0.70
CA PHE A 118 -8.58 -17.92 1.04
C PHE A 118 -9.28 -18.60 -0.13
N THR A 119 -8.63 -18.66 -1.29
CA THR A 119 -9.19 -19.23 -2.53
C THR A 119 -9.58 -20.71 -2.42
N TYR A 120 -9.02 -21.43 -1.45
CA TYR A 120 -9.31 -22.84 -1.14
C TYR A 120 -10.48 -23.03 -0.16
N ALA A 121 -11.04 -21.94 0.40
CA ALA A 121 -12.12 -22.01 1.38
C ALA A 121 -13.31 -21.13 0.95
N LYS A 122 -14.52 -21.56 1.29
CA LYS A 122 -15.71 -20.72 1.16
C LYS A 122 -15.73 -19.65 2.23
N LEU A 123 -16.31 -18.49 1.94
CA LEU A 123 -16.39 -17.36 2.88
C LEU A 123 -16.97 -17.79 4.25
N GLY A 124 -18.02 -18.61 4.26
CA GLY A 124 -18.61 -19.14 5.50
C GLY A 124 -17.64 -19.98 6.34
N GLN A 125 -16.70 -20.70 5.72
CA GLN A 125 -15.67 -21.44 6.43
C GLN A 125 -14.64 -20.49 7.06
N VAL A 126 -14.26 -19.41 6.37
CA VAL A 126 -13.37 -18.39 6.90
C VAL A 126 -14.02 -17.70 8.10
N ILE A 127 -15.30 -17.34 8.00
CA ILE A 127 -16.08 -16.75 9.10
C ILE A 127 -16.13 -17.70 10.30
N SER A 128 -16.39 -18.99 10.09
CA SER A 128 -16.38 -20.00 11.16
C SER A 128 -15.02 -20.12 11.82
N GLY A 129 -13.94 -20.17 11.02
CA GLY A 129 -12.57 -20.21 11.55
C GLY A 129 -12.23 -18.98 12.41
N LEU A 130 -12.66 -17.78 12.02
CA LEU A 130 -12.49 -16.57 12.83
C LEU A 130 -13.25 -16.67 14.17
N LYS A 131 -14.46 -17.24 14.18
CA LYS A 131 -15.20 -17.47 15.43
C LYS A 131 -14.51 -18.50 16.33
N GLU A 132 -13.93 -19.54 15.74
CA GLU A 132 -13.13 -20.55 16.50
C GLU A 132 -11.85 -19.94 17.09
N LEU A 133 -11.27 -18.90 16.45
CA LEU A 133 -10.16 -18.15 17.01
C LEU A 133 -10.54 -17.30 18.24
N GLY A 134 -11.84 -17.16 18.54
CA GLY A 134 -12.33 -16.45 19.73
C GLY A 134 -13.04 -15.13 19.44
N PHE A 135 -13.25 -14.75 18.19
CA PHE A 135 -14.09 -13.60 17.87
C PHE A 135 -15.56 -13.90 18.15
N HIS A 136 -16.26 -12.99 18.84
CA HIS A 136 -17.68 -13.15 19.16
C HIS A 136 -18.54 -13.16 17.89
N THR A 137 -18.31 -12.20 17.00
CA THR A 137 -19.05 -12.06 15.74
C THR A 137 -18.11 -11.56 14.66
N VAL A 138 -18.35 -12.03 13.43
CA VAL A 138 -17.65 -11.59 12.24
C VAL A 138 -18.64 -10.88 11.34
N ILE A 139 -18.34 -9.65 10.96
CA ILE A 139 -19.19 -8.78 10.16
C ILE A 139 -18.48 -8.48 8.84
N GLU A 140 -19.19 -8.57 7.74
CA GLU A 140 -18.65 -8.22 6.42
C GLU A 140 -18.73 -6.72 6.20
N ALA A 141 -17.58 -6.09 5.92
CA ALA A 141 -17.50 -4.66 5.62
C ALA A 141 -18.25 -4.28 4.32
N ALA A 142 -18.62 -5.26 3.50
CA ALA A 142 -19.46 -5.07 2.32
C ALA A 142 -20.79 -4.39 2.68
N LEU A 143 -21.42 -4.76 3.80
CA LEU A 143 -22.63 -4.11 4.27
C LEU A 143 -22.42 -2.60 4.51
N GLY A 144 -21.29 -2.23 5.12
CA GLY A 144 -20.93 -0.81 5.29
C GLY A 144 -20.64 -0.12 3.96
N ALA A 145 -20.08 -0.85 2.99
CA ALA A 145 -19.84 -0.31 1.65
C ALA A 145 -21.15 0.01 0.91
N ASP A 146 -22.18 -0.83 1.04
CA ASP A 146 -23.52 -0.56 0.47
C ASP A 146 -24.15 0.68 1.11
N MET A 147 -24.04 0.83 2.43
CA MET A 147 -24.54 2.01 3.15
C MET A 147 -23.81 3.29 2.70
N VAL A 148 -22.50 3.23 2.55
CA VAL A 148 -21.68 4.35 2.08
C VAL A 148 -22.02 4.68 0.63
N ALA A 149 -22.14 3.68 -0.26
CA ALA A 149 -22.48 3.88 -1.66
C ALA A 149 -23.84 4.60 -1.83
N TYR A 150 -24.82 4.24 -1.01
CA TYR A 150 -26.12 4.93 -1.01
C TYR A 150 -26.02 6.41 -0.58
N SER A 151 -25.18 6.70 0.41
CA SER A 151 -24.93 8.07 0.88
C SER A 151 -24.12 8.87 -0.13
N GLU A 152 -23.10 8.25 -0.74
CA GLU A 152 -22.27 8.88 -1.79
C GLU A 152 -23.07 9.18 -3.06
N ALA A 153 -24.06 8.34 -3.41
CA ALA A 153 -24.95 8.59 -4.55
C ALA A 153 -25.73 9.89 -4.37
N LYS A 154 -26.25 10.15 -3.17
CA LYS A 154 -26.95 11.41 -2.85
C LYS A 154 -26.00 12.62 -2.89
N GLU A 155 -24.82 12.48 -2.31
CA GLU A 155 -23.81 13.53 -2.33
C GLU A 155 -23.35 13.84 -3.76
N LEU A 156 -23.29 12.82 -4.64
CA LEU A 156 -22.95 12.99 -6.06
C LEU A 156 -24.05 13.76 -6.81
N GLU A 157 -25.33 13.48 -6.53
CA GLU A 157 -26.46 14.23 -7.13
C GLU A 157 -26.40 15.72 -6.78
N GLU A 158 -26.00 16.05 -5.55
CA GLU A 158 -25.88 17.44 -5.09
C GLU A 158 -24.65 18.15 -5.68
N LYS A 159 -23.51 17.47 -5.74
CA LYS A 159 -22.22 18.06 -6.14
C LYS A 159 -21.91 17.95 -7.63
N GLY A 160 -22.55 17.03 -8.36
CA GLY A 160 -22.30 16.74 -9.77
C GLY A 160 -21.01 15.97 -10.07
N PHE A 161 -20.02 16.04 -9.18
CA PHE A 161 -18.75 15.28 -9.24
C PHE A 161 -18.27 14.95 -7.83
N LEU A 162 -17.84 13.71 -7.63
CA LEU A 162 -17.40 13.21 -6.34
C LEU A 162 -16.30 12.17 -6.51
N THR A 163 -15.34 12.13 -5.58
CA THR A 163 -14.40 11.02 -5.42
C THR A 163 -14.67 10.31 -4.10
N SER A 164 -14.56 8.99 -4.09
CA SER A 164 -14.76 8.21 -2.88
C SER A 164 -13.66 8.47 -1.83
N SER A 165 -14.01 8.37 -0.54
CA SER A 165 -13.11 8.51 0.61
C SER A 165 -12.80 7.19 1.32
N CYS A 166 -13.26 6.06 0.80
CA CYS A 166 -13.12 4.75 1.44
C CYS A 166 -11.66 4.27 1.60
N CYS A 167 -10.73 4.76 0.79
CA CYS A 167 -9.32 4.39 0.82
C CYS A 167 -8.45 5.54 1.35
N PRO A 168 -7.87 5.45 2.57
CA PRO A 168 -7.02 6.51 3.13
C PRO A 168 -5.80 6.84 2.29
N ALA A 169 -5.24 5.85 1.58
CA ALA A 169 -4.11 6.08 0.68
C ALA A 169 -4.51 6.94 -0.53
N PHE A 170 -5.73 6.74 -1.05
CA PHE A 170 -6.25 7.53 -2.15
C PHE A 170 -6.55 8.98 -1.71
N VAL A 171 -7.17 9.16 -0.56
CA VAL A 171 -7.40 10.49 0.04
C VAL A 171 -6.07 11.23 0.20
N SER A 172 -5.08 10.61 0.84
CA SER A 172 -3.76 11.19 1.03
C SER A 172 -3.04 11.47 -0.30
N TYR A 173 -3.30 10.69 -1.34
CA TYR A 173 -2.78 10.95 -2.67
C TYR A 173 -3.40 12.21 -3.29
N ILE A 174 -4.72 12.38 -3.18
CA ILE A 174 -5.38 13.61 -3.65
C ILE A 174 -4.86 14.83 -2.89
N GLU A 175 -4.84 14.77 -1.57
CA GLU A 175 -4.36 15.88 -0.74
C GLU A 175 -2.94 16.35 -1.09
N LYS A 176 -2.04 15.39 -1.40
CA LYS A 176 -0.63 15.70 -1.69
C LYS A 176 -0.35 16.04 -3.15
N ALA A 177 -1.04 15.41 -4.08
CA ALA A 177 -0.76 15.53 -5.52
C ALA A 177 -1.75 16.42 -6.27
N PHE A 178 -2.98 16.55 -5.78
CA PHE A 178 -4.08 17.25 -6.44
C PHE A 178 -4.92 18.06 -5.46
N PRO A 179 -4.35 19.07 -4.76
CA PRO A 179 -5.07 19.84 -3.74
C PRO A 179 -6.40 20.44 -4.22
N ASP A 180 -6.49 20.80 -5.49
CA ASP A 180 -7.71 21.37 -6.10
C ASP A 180 -8.89 20.38 -6.14
N LEU A 181 -8.63 19.08 -6.00
CA LEU A 181 -9.66 18.03 -5.97
C LEU A 181 -10.13 17.69 -4.55
N VAL A 182 -9.51 18.23 -3.51
CA VAL A 182 -9.89 17.97 -2.11
C VAL A 182 -11.37 18.31 -1.83
N PRO A 183 -11.96 19.40 -2.34
CA PRO A 183 -13.38 19.69 -2.13
C PRO A 183 -14.35 18.64 -2.68
N PHE A 184 -13.89 17.81 -3.62
CA PHE A 184 -14.67 16.76 -4.25
C PHE A 184 -14.50 15.38 -3.59
N ILE A 185 -13.72 15.29 -2.53
CA ILE A 185 -13.63 14.05 -1.75
C ILE A 185 -14.94 13.88 -0.97
N SER A 186 -15.49 12.66 -0.98
CA SER A 186 -16.67 12.31 -0.18
C SER A 186 -16.44 12.58 1.30
N HIS A 187 -17.44 13.13 1.97
CA HIS A 187 -17.43 13.39 3.42
C HIS A 187 -17.93 12.18 4.23
N ASN A 188 -18.30 11.09 3.55
CA ASN A 188 -18.79 9.88 4.19
C ASN A 188 -17.68 9.15 4.95
N LEU A 189 -18.07 8.45 6.01
CA LEU A 189 -17.18 7.56 6.74
C LEU A 189 -16.73 6.40 5.84
N SER A 190 -15.59 5.81 6.15
CA SER A 190 -15.18 4.57 5.46
C SER A 190 -16.18 3.44 5.76
N PRO A 191 -16.33 2.44 4.87
CA PRO A 191 -17.20 1.28 5.10
C PRO A 191 -16.98 0.62 6.47
N MET A 192 -15.72 0.48 6.88
CA MET A 192 -15.35 -0.08 8.16
C MET A 192 -15.82 0.80 9.34
N ALA A 193 -15.66 2.12 9.25
CA ALA A 193 -16.10 3.05 10.29
C ALA A 193 -17.63 3.14 10.35
N THR A 194 -18.32 3.01 9.21
CA THR A 194 -19.80 2.99 9.15
C THR A 194 -20.38 1.78 9.86
N ILE A 195 -19.75 0.61 9.70
CA ILE A 195 -20.19 -0.61 10.41
C ILE A 195 -19.87 -0.57 11.90
N ALA A 196 -18.80 0.11 12.31
CA ALA A 196 -18.40 0.20 13.71
C ALA A 196 -19.24 1.20 14.51
N LYS A 197 -20.00 2.08 13.85
CA LYS A 197 -20.89 3.08 14.46
C LYS A 197 -22.29 2.52 14.64
#